data_32ae4e924b24f95adbdd80152e162a30
#
_entry.id   32ae4e924b24f95adbdd80152e162a30
#
_cell.length_a   1.000
_cell.length_b   1.000
_cell.length_c   1.000
_cell.angle_alpha   90.00
_cell.angle_beta   90.00
_cell.angle_gamma   90.00
#
_symmetry.space_group_name_H-M   'P 1'
#
loop_
_entity.id
_entity.type
_entity.pdbx_description
1 polymer ?
#
loop_
_entity_poly.entity_id
_entity_poly.type
_entity_poly.pdbx_seq_one_letter_code
_entity_poly.pdbx_strand_id
1 'polypeptide(L)'
;MTIPDSFIDLIAQVESGGRLTVIGDKHLAAKAYGILQIRQPCLDDFNRWNGTNHSAKDMLGNKELSYTVFRGYMRIYATEARLGHQPTYEDMARIWNGGPRGYMKTSTGGYAEKLRKVALAADFKLV
;
A
#
# COMPACT_ATOMS: atom_id res chain seq x y z
N MET A 1 14.42 -4.80 -6.21
CA MET A 1 13.52 -5.84 -5.69
C MET A 1 12.21 -5.84 -6.46
N THR A 2 11.76 -7.01 -6.86
CA THR A 2 10.48 -7.17 -7.56
C THR A 2 9.39 -7.51 -6.55
N ILE A 3 8.29 -6.77 -6.61
CA ILE A 3 7.13 -7.02 -5.73
C ILE A 3 6.11 -7.80 -6.55
N PRO A 4 5.83 -9.07 -6.21
CA PRO A 4 4.87 -9.86 -6.97
C PRO A 4 3.43 -9.38 -6.73
N ASP A 5 2.57 -9.54 -7.73
CA ASP A 5 1.15 -9.23 -7.61
C ASP A 5 0.52 -9.99 -6.43
N SER A 6 0.95 -11.23 -6.19
CA SER A 6 0.42 -12.05 -5.09
C SER A 6 0.61 -11.38 -3.73
N PHE A 7 1.69 -10.63 -3.51
CA PHE A 7 1.84 -9.86 -2.28
C PHE A 7 0.88 -8.67 -2.25
N ILE A 8 0.77 -7.93 -3.35
CA ILE A 8 -0.14 -6.77 -3.39
C ILE A 8 -1.60 -7.23 -3.22
N ASP A 9 -1.93 -8.43 -3.70
CA ASP A 9 -3.25 -9.04 -3.46
C ASP A 9 -3.55 -9.18 -1.96
N LEU A 10 -2.54 -9.47 -1.13
CA LEU A 10 -2.71 -9.53 0.32
C LEU A 10 -3.02 -8.14 0.90
N ILE A 11 -2.31 -7.13 0.42
CA ILE A 11 -2.58 -5.73 0.82
C ILE A 11 -4.01 -5.36 0.42
N ALA A 12 -4.44 -5.71 -0.78
CA ALA A 12 -5.80 -5.48 -1.25
C ALA A 12 -6.83 -6.15 -0.34
N GLN A 13 -6.55 -7.37 0.09
CA GLN A 13 -7.44 -8.10 0.99
C GLN A 13 -7.59 -7.38 2.32
N VAL A 14 -6.49 -6.85 2.87
CA VAL A 14 -6.53 -6.08 4.12
C VAL A 14 -7.29 -4.76 3.94
N GLU A 15 -7.05 -4.06 2.82
CA GLU A 15 -7.59 -2.71 2.62
C GLU A 15 -9.08 -2.71 2.25
N SER A 16 -9.48 -3.56 1.31
CA SER A 16 -10.83 -3.50 0.73
C SER A 16 -11.53 -4.84 0.65
N GLY A 17 -10.89 -5.92 1.10
CA GLY A 17 -11.39 -7.27 0.84
C GLY A 17 -11.29 -7.64 -0.64
N GLY A 18 -10.39 -6.99 -1.38
CA GLY A 18 -10.21 -7.20 -2.82
C GLY A 18 -11.26 -6.50 -3.69
N ARG A 19 -12.06 -5.59 -3.13
CA ARG A 19 -13.13 -4.92 -3.88
C ARG A 19 -12.59 -3.70 -4.62
N LEU A 20 -13.01 -3.55 -5.88
CA LEU A 20 -12.47 -2.52 -6.79
C LEU A 20 -13.01 -1.11 -6.55
N THR A 21 -14.23 -0.97 -6.02
CA THR A 21 -14.95 0.30 -6.02
C THR A 21 -15.28 0.82 -4.62
N VAL A 22 -14.48 0.44 -3.63
CA VAL A 22 -14.67 0.89 -2.25
C VAL A 22 -14.16 2.33 -2.09
N ILE A 23 -14.96 3.16 -1.44
CA ILE A 23 -14.54 4.49 -0.97
C ILE A 23 -14.57 4.43 0.55
N GLY A 24 -13.39 4.53 1.17
CA GLY A 24 -13.24 4.49 2.63
C GLY A 24 -13.06 5.88 3.21
N ASP A 25 -13.31 5.99 4.53
CA ASP A 25 -13.13 7.21 5.30
C ASP A 25 -13.81 8.43 4.66
N LYS A 26 -15.09 8.23 4.26
CA LYS A 26 -15.87 9.27 3.57
C LYS A 26 -16.02 10.55 4.36
N HIS A 27 -15.84 10.47 5.68
CA HIS A 27 -15.92 11.63 6.57
C HIS A 27 -14.64 12.47 6.57
N LEU A 28 -13.54 11.95 6.03
CA LEU A 28 -12.26 12.67 5.94
C LEU A 28 -12.17 13.44 4.63
N ALA A 29 -11.41 14.55 4.66
CA ALA A 29 -11.14 15.34 3.46
C ALA A 29 -10.38 14.50 2.41
N ALA A 30 -9.37 13.74 2.85
CA ALA A 30 -8.63 12.82 1.98
C ALA A 30 -9.22 11.42 2.11
N LYS A 31 -10.24 11.13 1.28
CA LYS A 31 -10.88 9.82 1.25
C LYS A 31 -9.95 8.77 0.62
N ALA A 32 -10.18 7.50 0.95
CA ALA A 32 -9.43 6.37 0.41
C ALA A 32 -10.21 5.71 -0.72
N TYR A 33 -9.56 5.47 -1.86
CA TYR A 33 -10.25 5.00 -3.06
C TYR A 33 -9.70 3.68 -3.59
N GLY A 34 -10.62 2.78 -3.93
CA GLY A 34 -10.34 1.59 -4.72
C GLY A 34 -9.78 0.42 -3.94
N ILE A 35 -9.27 -0.52 -4.70
CA ILE A 35 -8.83 -1.83 -4.18
C ILE A 35 -7.72 -1.72 -3.11
N LEU A 36 -6.85 -0.73 -3.20
CA LEU A 36 -5.77 -0.49 -2.24
C LEU A 36 -6.01 0.69 -1.32
N GLN A 37 -7.20 1.32 -1.39
CA GLN A 37 -7.58 2.43 -0.52
C GLN A 37 -6.55 3.57 -0.56
N ILE A 38 -6.30 4.07 -1.78
CA ILE A 38 -5.29 5.11 -2.02
C ILE A 38 -5.88 6.49 -1.74
N ARG A 39 -5.10 7.31 -1.03
CA ARG A 39 -5.43 8.69 -0.71
C ARG A 39 -4.58 9.65 -1.54
N GLN A 40 -5.05 10.89 -1.68
CA GLN A 40 -4.35 11.89 -2.49
C GLN A 40 -2.91 12.15 -2.04
N PRO A 41 -2.58 12.26 -0.73
CA PRO A 41 -1.18 12.47 -0.33
C PRO A 41 -0.22 11.40 -0.84
N CYS A 42 -0.64 10.13 -0.88
CA CYS A 42 0.15 9.04 -1.46
C CYS A 42 0.41 9.30 -2.94
N LEU A 43 -0.63 9.69 -3.68
CA LEU A 43 -0.52 10.00 -5.10
C LEU A 43 0.32 11.24 -5.38
N ASP A 44 0.27 12.23 -4.50
CA ASP A 44 1.09 13.43 -4.66
C ASP A 44 2.58 13.05 -4.69
N ASP A 45 3.00 12.15 -3.81
CA ASP A 45 4.37 11.64 -3.80
C ASP A 45 4.69 10.86 -5.07
N PHE A 46 3.79 9.93 -5.44
CA PHE A 46 3.95 9.14 -6.67
C PHE A 46 4.03 10.04 -7.90
N ASN A 47 3.13 11.01 -8.02
CA ASN A 47 3.08 11.93 -9.15
C ASN A 47 4.37 12.74 -9.27
N ARG A 48 4.88 13.22 -8.15
CA ARG A 48 6.11 14.02 -8.13
C ARG A 48 7.31 13.21 -8.65
N TRP A 49 7.41 11.95 -8.26
CA TRP A 49 8.50 11.07 -8.66
C TRP A 49 8.39 10.57 -10.10
N ASN A 50 7.17 10.43 -10.61
CA ASN A 50 6.93 9.82 -11.91
C ASN A 50 6.51 10.83 -13.00
N GLY A 51 6.40 12.11 -12.68
CA GLY A 51 5.98 13.13 -13.64
C GLY A 51 4.54 12.93 -14.11
N THR A 52 3.68 12.39 -13.25
CA THR A 52 2.28 12.11 -13.57
C THR A 52 1.34 13.05 -12.81
N ASN A 53 0.04 12.98 -13.10
CA ASN A 53 -0.96 13.85 -12.50
C ASN A 53 -2.26 13.09 -12.20
N HIS A 54 -2.12 11.93 -11.56
CA HIS A 54 -3.29 11.13 -11.18
C HIS A 54 -4.00 11.73 -9.96
N SER A 55 -5.33 11.60 -9.91
CA SER A 55 -6.09 11.91 -8.71
C SER A 55 -6.57 10.61 -8.03
N ALA A 56 -6.85 10.68 -6.73
CA ALA A 56 -7.23 9.51 -5.96
C ALA A 56 -8.48 8.82 -6.52
N LYS A 57 -9.43 9.58 -7.07
CA LYS A 57 -10.63 9.02 -7.69
C LYS A 57 -10.33 8.12 -8.87
N ASP A 58 -9.20 8.31 -9.55
CA ASP A 58 -8.79 7.49 -10.69
C ASP A 58 -8.52 6.04 -10.28
N MET A 59 -8.35 5.80 -8.98
CA MET A 59 -8.10 4.47 -8.44
C MET A 59 -9.37 3.59 -8.39
N LEU A 60 -10.55 4.21 -8.42
CA LEU A 60 -11.81 3.46 -8.40
C LEU A 60 -11.91 2.55 -9.63
N GLY A 61 -12.14 1.26 -9.39
CA GLY A 61 -12.27 0.29 -10.46
C GLY A 61 -10.99 0.01 -11.24
N ASN A 62 -9.86 0.56 -10.82
CA ASN A 62 -8.60 0.46 -11.57
C ASN A 62 -7.51 -0.27 -10.77
N LYS A 63 -7.57 -1.59 -10.82
CA LYS A 63 -6.60 -2.46 -10.13
C LYS A 63 -5.18 -2.24 -10.65
N GLU A 64 -5.01 -2.19 -11.97
CA GLU A 64 -3.70 -2.08 -12.59
C GLU A 64 -2.98 -0.80 -12.18
N LEU A 65 -3.67 0.34 -12.25
CA LEU A 65 -3.10 1.62 -11.84
C LEU A 65 -2.81 1.63 -10.34
N SER A 66 -3.70 1.09 -9.53
CA SER A 66 -3.50 1.00 -8.08
C SER A 66 -2.24 0.21 -7.73
N TYR A 67 -2.02 -0.92 -8.40
CA TYR A 67 -0.82 -1.75 -8.18
C TYR A 67 0.44 -1.05 -8.67
N THR A 68 0.36 -0.31 -9.76
CA THR A 68 1.47 0.52 -10.25
C THR A 68 1.84 1.59 -9.22
N VAL A 69 0.85 2.24 -8.62
CA VAL A 69 1.06 3.25 -7.58
C VAL A 69 1.73 2.62 -6.34
N PHE A 70 1.26 1.44 -5.92
CA PHE A 70 1.87 0.73 -4.79
C PHE A 70 3.36 0.48 -5.04
N ARG A 71 3.70 -0.08 -6.20
CA ARG A 71 5.10 -0.35 -6.55
C ARG A 71 5.94 0.92 -6.61
N GLY A 72 5.39 1.98 -7.17
CA GLY A 72 6.07 3.27 -7.24
C GLY A 72 6.32 3.88 -5.87
N TYR A 73 5.33 3.80 -4.98
CA TYR A 73 5.46 4.29 -3.62
C TYR A 73 6.53 3.52 -2.84
N MET A 74 6.55 2.20 -2.99
CA MET A 74 7.59 1.36 -2.36
C MET A 74 8.99 1.66 -2.92
N ARG A 75 9.08 1.96 -4.21
CA ARG A 75 10.35 2.35 -4.83
C ARG A 75 10.93 3.62 -4.21
N ILE A 76 10.05 4.54 -3.79
CA ILE A 76 10.47 5.78 -3.12
C ILE A 76 10.86 5.51 -1.67
N TYR A 77 10.07 4.76 -0.93
CA TYR A 77 10.14 4.73 0.53
C TYR A 77 10.65 3.43 1.14
N ALA A 78 10.47 2.30 0.47
CA ALA A 78 10.95 1.01 0.96
C ALA A 78 12.31 0.67 0.37
N THR A 79 13.33 1.42 0.77
CA THR A 79 14.68 1.25 0.27
C THR A 79 15.64 0.87 1.39
N GLU A 80 16.69 0.15 1.06
CA GLU A 80 17.72 -0.20 2.04
C GLU A 80 18.36 1.05 2.65
N ALA A 81 18.59 2.09 1.83
CA ALA A 81 19.16 3.34 2.31
C ALA A 81 18.31 3.98 3.41
N ARG A 82 17.00 3.93 3.29
CA ARG A 82 16.09 4.50 4.29
C ARG A 82 15.91 3.62 5.51
N LEU A 83 15.79 2.31 5.30
CA LEU A 83 15.45 1.36 6.36
C LEU A 83 16.68 0.87 7.14
N GLY A 84 17.86 0.91 6.54
CA GLY A 84 19.08 0.37 7.13
C GLY A 84 19.21 -1.15 6.97
N HIS A 85 18.30 -1.77 6.23
CA HIS A 85 18.29 -3.20 5.92
C HIS A 85 17.48 -3.42 4.65
N GLN A 86 17.56 -4.62 4.06
CA GLN A 86 16.72 -4.98 2.91
C GLN A 86 15.25 -4.94 3.31
N PRO A 87 14.39 -4.25 2.55
CA PRO A 87 12.97 -4.16 2.88
C PRO A 87 12.30 -5.54 2.91
N THR A 88 11.54 -5.79 3.97
CA THR A 88 10.69 -6.98 4.09
C THR A 88 9.28 -6.66 3.60
N TYR A 89 8.49 -7.70 3.36
CA TYR A 89 7.06 -7.51 3.05
C TYR A 89 6.34 -6.80 4.19
N GLU A 90 6.69 -7.10 5.44
CA GLU A 90 6.11 -6.43 6.60
C GLU A 90 6.47 -4.94 6.61
N ASP A 91 7.72 -4.58 6.30
CA ASP A 91 8.13 -3.18 6.17
C ASP A 91 7.26 -2.45 5.15
N MET A 92 7.06 -3.07 3.98
CA MET A 92 6.24 -2.48 2.91
C MET A 92 4.80 -2.26 3.34
N ALA A 93 4.21 -3.25 4.01
CA ALA A 93 2.84 -3.14 4.51
C ALA A 93 2.70 -2.02 5.52
N ARG A 94 3.66 -1.90 6.43
CA ARG A 94 3.64 -0.86 7.46
C ARG A 94 3.87 0.53 6.86
N ILE A 95 4.72 0.64 5.84
CA ILE A 95 4.90 1.90 5.09
C ILE A 95 3.60 2.25 4.36
N TRP A 96 2.93 1.27 3.76
CA TRP A 96 1.66 1.52 3.08
C TRP A 96 0.60 2.06 4.03
N ASN A 97 0.49 1.48 5.22
CA ASN A 97 -0.49 1.88 6.23
C ASN A 97 -0.13 3.18 6.94
N GLY A 98 1.14 3.38 7.29
CA GLY A 98 1.57 4.44 8.19
C GLY A 98 2.40 5.56 7.56
N GLY A 99 2.62 5.51 6.24
CA GLY A 99 3.46 6.49 5.54
C GLY A 99 4.94 6.14 5.56
N PRO A 100 5.82 7.06 5.11
CA PRO A 100 7.24 6.78 4.92
C PRO A 100 7.96 6.20 6.15
N ARG A 101 7.51 6.53 7.36
CA ARG A 101 8.07 6.01 8.61
C ARG A 101 7.24 4.88 9.22
N GLY A 102 6.25 4.38 8.49
CA GLY A 102 5.33 3.35 9.00
C GLY A 102 6.05 2.11 9.50
N TYR A 103 7.18 1.75 8.89
CA TYR A 103 7.93 0.55 9.26
C TYR A 103 8.46 0.57 10.71
N MET A 104 8.54 1.75 11.34
CA MET A 104 9.03 1.91 12.70
C MET A 104 7.96 2.42 13.70
N LYS A 105 6.72 2.63 13.24
CA LYS A 105 5.64 3.10 14.11
C LYS A 105 4.96 1.95 14.83
N THR A 106 4.74 2.10 16.14
CA THR A 106 3.93 1.10 16.88
C THR A 106 2.49 1.06 16.37
N SER A 107 1.98 2.20 15.88
CA SER A 107 0.60 2.28 15.38
C SER A 107 0.34 1.40 14.15
N THR A 108 1.37 0.95 13.44
CA THR A 108 1.21 0.07 12.28
C THR A 108 1.29 -1.42 12.62
N GLY A 109 1.52 -1.75 13.89
CA GLY A 109 1.60 -3.16 14.33
C GLY A 109 0.32 -3.94 14.09
N GLY A 110 -0.83 -3.31 14.29
CA GLY A 110 -2.13 -3.94 14.02
C GLY A 110 -2.34 -4.27 12.55
N TYR A 111 -1.86 -3.40 11.66
CA TYR A 111 -1.91 -3.65 10.22
C TYR A 111 -1.02 -4.84 9.84
N ALA A 112 0.18 -4.90 10.39
CA ALA A 112 1.09 -6.01 10.15
C ALA A 112 0.48 -7.34 10.62
N GLU A 113 -0.25 -7.34 11.74
CA GLU A 113 -0.96 -8.50 12.23
C GLU A 113 -2.05 -8.97 11.25
N LYS A 114 -2.82 -8.03 10.71
CA LYS A 114 -3.84 -8.34 9.68
C LYS A 114 -3.19 -8.94 8.43
N LEU A 115 -2.04 -8.40 8.02
CA LEU A 115 -1.30 -8.95 6.89
C LEU A 115 -0.90 -10.40 7.15
N ARG A 116 -0.36 -10.70 8.34
CA ARG A 116 0.04 -12.06 8.69
C ARG A 116 -1.12 -13.05 8.61
N LYS A 117 -2.31 -12.62 9.05
CA LYS A 117 -3.51 -13.47 9.01
C LYS A 117 -3.96 -13.77 7.57
N VAL A 118 -3.99 -12.76 6.69
CA VAL A 118 -4.39 -13.00 5.30
C VAL A 118 -3.32 -13.78 4.54
N ALA A 119 -2.04 -13.57 4.87
CA ALA A 119 -0.95 -14.32 4.26
C ALA A 119 -1.04 -15.80 4.63
N LEU A 120 -1.33 -16.11 5.90
CA LEU A 120 -1.52 -17.48 6.35
C LEU A 120 -2.68 -18.16 5.64
N ALA A 121 -3.81 -17.46 5.50
CA ALA A 121 -4.99 -17.98 4.81
C ALA A 121 -4.73 -18.22 3.31
N ALA A 122 -3.84 -17.43 2.70
CA ALA A 122 -3.49 -17.55 1.29
C ALA A 122 -2.26 -18.45 1.06
N ASP A 123 -1.72 -19.04 2.11
CA ASP A 123 -0.48 -19.85 2.04
C ASP A 123 0.69 -19.07 1.40
N PHE A 124 0.79 -17.79 1.75
CA PHE A 124 1.85 -16.92 1.25
C PHE A 124 2.90 -16.72 2.35
N LYS A 125 4.17 -16.96 2.00
CA LYS A 125 5.29 -16.77 2.94
C LYS A 125 5.79 -15.33 2.90
N LEU A 126 5.71 -14.65 4.04
CA LEU A 126 6.18 -13.27 4.18
C LEU A 126 7.71 -13.16 4.37
N VAL A 127 8.37 -14.26 4.51
CA VAL A 127 9.84 -14.31 4.67
C VAL A 127 10.51 -15.04 3.53
#